data_0ae29a41a2f85fe7c08d4c9c98940314
#
_entry.id   0ae29a41a2f85fe7c08d4c9c98940314
#
_cell.length_a   1.000
_cell.length_b   1.000
_cell.length_c   1.000
_cell.angle_alpha   90.00
_cell.angle_beta   90.00
_cell.angle_gamma   90.00
#
_symmetry.space_group_name_H-M   'P 1'
#
loop_
_entity.id
_entity.type
_entity.pdbx_description
1 polymer ?
#
loop_
_entity_poly.entity_id
_entity_poly.type
_entity_poly.pdbx_seq_one_letter_code
_entity_poly.pdbx_strand_id
1 'polypeptide(L)'
;MLNITDKKVEEKIPAWLRLGFRPFFLFGSIYAVVAIAAWVWMFQTGQPSALSVPALWWHVHEMLFGFSMAIVVGFVLTAVQNWTGINGTKHYTLLAIFTLWLAPRILLWTPAPLWLTSSIEALFLLFVAYEVGIRVYRAKGWRNLFFVPLFLLAIFANFASYATVKGMPPFTSSAVWQAMLWWFTLLLSVMGGRVIPFFTARRFNFEKAQPLLWLDWLSNLPLVMLFVLSFFPVTFAELGQPLMLFAGVAQLVRFLRWKPWLTLSEPLVWSLHAAYLCLPLSLILRGSWDNAFASHNLIHLFAIGALGGLILAMIARVTMGHTGRMIYKGPNMSIAFAAVIGAALARSLGVIFDPSHMLLWIDLSAALWILAFGMFVWRFGMMLMKPRVDGHPG
;
A
#
# COMPACT_ATOMS: atom_id res chain seq x y z
N MET A 1 -11.79 -14.32 17.91
CA MET A 1 -12.14 -14.43 16.47
C MET A 1 -13.27 -15.44 16.37
N LEU A 2 -14.27 -15.17 15.55
CA LEU A 2 -15.31 -16.15 15.25
C LEU A 2 -14.70 -17.32 14.49
N ASN A 3 -15.01 -18.58 14.90
CA ASN A 3 -14.63 -19.77 14.12
C ASN A 3 -15.56 -19.88 12.90
N ILE A 4 -15.19 -19.20 11.82
CA ILE A 4 -15.97 -19.14 10.57
C ILE A 4 -15.67 -20.36 9.70
N THR A 5 -14.57 -21.07 9.94
CA THR A 5 -14.06 -22.16 9.10
C THR A 5 -14.01 -23.47 9.85
N ASP A 6 -14.39 -24.58 9.19
CA ASP A 6 -14.20 -25.93 9.72
C ASP A 6 -12.70 -26.30 9.72
N LYS A 7 -12.18 -26.65 10.88
CA LYS A 7 -10.78 -27.01 11.10
C LYS A 7 -10.34 -28.21 10.24
N LYS A 8 -11.17 -29.27 10.16
CA LYS A 8 -10.84 -30.49 9.41
C LYS A 8 -10.69 -30.23 7.90
N VAL A 9 -11.48 -29.31 7.37
CA VAL A 9 -11.39 -28.89 5.96
C VAL A 9 -10.13 -28.06 5.73
N GLU A 10 -9.79 -27.19 6.68
CA GLU A 10 -8.67 -26.28 6.52
C GLU A 10 -7.31 -26.93 6.70
N GLU A 11 -7.21 -27.97 7.53
CA GLU A 11 -5.98 -28.75 7.71
C GLU A 11 -5.49 -29.39 6.41
N LYS A 12 -6.40 -29.69 5.46
CA LYS A 12 -6.07 -30.22 4.13
C LYS A 12 -5.51 -29.15 3.17
N ILE A 13 -5.61 -27.86 3.53
CA ILE A 13 -5.13 -26.76 2.70
C ILE A 13 -3.72 -26.36 3.16
N PRO A 14 -2.74 -26.20 2.24
CA PRO A 14 -1.43 -25.66 2.57
C PRO A 14 -1.55 -24.34 3.34
N ALA A 15 -0.80 -24.18 4.43
CA ALA A 15 -0.98 -23.05 5.35
C ALA A 15 -0.96 -21.68 4.64
N TRP A 16 -0.08 -21.49 3.67
CA TRP A 16 0.06 -20.24 2.92
C TRP A 16 -1.13 -19.92 1.98
N LEU A 17 -2.02 -20.89 1.70
CA LEU A 17 -3.25 -20.71 0.90
C LEU A 17 -4.53 -20.67 1.75
N ARG A 18 -4.43 -20.56 3.07
CA ARG A 18 -5.62 -20.55 3.95
C ARG A 18 -6.29 -19.19 4.02
N LEU A 19 -5.55 -18.09 3.93
CA LEU A 19 -6.07 -16.71 3.94
C LEU A 19 -5.21 -15.79 3.07
N GLY A 20 -5.85 -14.78 2.48
CA GLY A 20 -5.23 -13.86 1.52
C GLY A 20 -3.95 -13.16 2.01
N PHE A 21 -3.87 -12.79 3.30
CA PHE A 21 -2.68 -12.10 3.83
C PHE A 21 -1.40 -12.94 3.70
N ARG A 22 -1.49 -14.27 3.78
CA ARG A 22 -0.31 -15.14 3.82
C ARG A 22 0.53 -15.05 2.55
N PRO A 23 0.03 -15.38 1.33
CA PRO A 23 0.81 -15.27 0.12
C PRO A 23 1.14 -13.81 -0.21
N PHE A 24 0.17 -12.91 -0.11
CA PHE A 24 0.36 -11.54 -0.58
C PHE A 24 1.30 -10.71 0.31
N PHE A 25 1.31 -10.90 1.64
CA PHE A 25 2.26 -10.22 2.51
C PHE A 25 3.67 -10.75 2.34
N LEU A 26 3.83 -12.07 2.21
CA LEU A 26 5.14 -12.68 2.01
C LEU A 26 5.72 -12.28 0.64
N PHE A 27 5.04 -12.68 -0.43
CA PHE A 27 5.56 -12.50 -1.78
C PHE A 27 5.52 -11.04 -2.24
N GLY A 28 4.54 -10.25 -1.77
CA GLY A 28 4.53 -8.80 -1.97
C GLY A 28 5.74 -8.12 -1.31
N SER A 29 6.14 -8.53 -0.10
CA SER A 29 7.33 -7.99 0.56
C SER A 29 8.63 -8.45 -0.09
N ILE A 30 8.71 -9.71 -0.53
CA ILE A 30 9.84 -10.19 -1.34
C ILE A 30 9.95 -9.35 -2.63
N TYR A 31 8.81 -9.14 -3.29
CA TYR A 31 8.76 -8.36 -4.50
C TYR A 31 9.17 -6.90 -4.28
N ALA A 32 8.78 -6.29 -3.16
CA ALA A 32 9.22 -4.94 -2.79
C ALA A 32 10.75 -4.80 -2.72
N VAL A 33 11.43 -5.83 -2.18
CA VAL A 33 12.91 -5.89 -2.11
C VAL A 33 13.49 -6.04 -3.52
N VAL A 34 13.00 -7.02 -4.28
CA VAL A 34 13.51 -7.33 -5.63
C VAL A 34 13.27 -6.16 -6.59
N ALA A 35 12.08 -5.56 -6.56
CA ALA A 35 11.74 -4.46 -7.46
C ALA A 35 12.61 -3.22 -7.23
N ILE A 36 12.88 -2.86 -5.97
CA ILE A 36 13.76 -1.71 -5.67
C ILE A 36 15.23 -2.02 -6.01
N ALA A 37 15.70 -3.23 -5.74
CA ALA A 37 17.07 -3.63 -6.13
C ALA A 37 17.24 -3.58 -7.66
N ALA A 38 16.28 -4.12 -8.42
CA ALA A 38 16.29 -4.06 -9.89
C ALA A 38 16.19 -2.61 -10.41
N TRP A 39 15.33 -1.78 -9.81
CA TRP A 39 15.18 -0.37 -10.18
C TRP A 39 16.50 0.40 -10.01
N VAL A 40 17.15 0.31 -8.84
CA VAL A 40 18.40 1.03 -8.58
C VAL A 40 19.50 0.55 -9.52
N TRP A 41 19.59 -0.76 -9.76
CA TRP A 41 20.54 -1.31 -10.72
C TRP A 41 20.32 -0.72 -12.12
N MET A 42 19.08 -0.69 -12.63
CA MET A 42 18.75 -0.10 -13.93
C MET A 42 19.04 1.40 -13.97
N PHE A 43 18.69 2.11 -12.87
CA PHE A 43 18.89 3.55 -12.79
C PHE A 43 20.35 3.97 -12.79
N GLN A 44 21.21 3.23 -12.10
CA GLN A 44 22.66 3.51 -12.02
C GLN A 44 23.41 3.11 -13.28
N THR A 45 23.10 1.94 -13.83
CA THR A 45 23.88 1.41 -14.94
C THR A 45 23.46 2.00 -16.29
N GLY A 46 22.25 2.52 -16.39
CA GLY A 46 21.66 2.95 -17.67
C GLY A 46 21.59 1.84 -18.72
N GLN A 47 21.83 0.58 -18.31
CA GLN A 47 21.86 -0.55 -19.22
C GLN A 47 20.45 -0.81 -19.78
N PRO A 48 20.33 -1.15 -21.08
CA PRO A 48 19.06 -1.58 -21.64
C PRO A 48 18.59 -2.81 -20.87
N SER A 49 17.45 -2.66 -20.20
CA SER A 49 16.83 -3.78 -19.48
C SER A 49 16.14 -4.71 -20.48
N ALA A 50 15.99 -5.98 -20.11
CA ALA A 50 15.15 -6.93 -20.85
C ALA A 50 13.64 -6.61 -20.70
N LEU A 51 13.30 -5.45 -20.15
CA LEU A 51 11.92 -5.02 -19.95
C LEU A 51 11.23 -4.71 -21.29
N SER A 52 9.97 -5.10 -21.38
CA SER A 52 9.09 -4.74 -22.49
C SER A 52 8.54 -3.30 -22.42
N VAL A 53 8.91 -2.55 -21.38
CA VAL A 53 8.45 -1.18 -21.08
C VAL A 53 9.60 -0.30 -20.59
N PRO A 54 9.49 1.05 -20.63
CA PRO A 54 10.50 1.93 -20.07
C PRO A 54 10.73 1.69 -18.57
N ALA A 55 11.99 1.73 -18.11
CA ALA A 55 12.38 1.41 -16.74
C ALA A 55 11.66 2.27 -15.68
N LEU A 56 11.51 3.59 -15.93
CA LEU A 56 10.76 4.48 -15.03
C LEU A 56 9.28 4.10 -14.95
N TRP A 57 8.67 3.78 -16.10
CA TRP A 57 7.28 3.30 -16.13
C TRP A 57 7.15 2.02 -15.31
N TRP A 58 8.06 1.07 -15.52
CA TRP A 58 8.09 -0.19 -14.79
C TRP A 58 8.21 0.03 -13.27
N HIS A 59 9.14 0.90 -12.85
CA HIS A 59 9.31 1.21 -11.43
C HIS A 59 8.00 1.70 -10.79
N VAL A 60 7.39 2.72 -11.38
CA VAL A 60 6.16 3.31 -10.81
C VAL A 60 5.01 2.31 -10.84
N HIS A 61 4.83 1.62 -11.97
CA HIS A 61 3.78 0.61 -12.13
C HIS A 61 3.94 -0.52 -11.11
N GLU A 62 5.13 -1.07 -10.97
CA GLU A 62 5.37 -2.21 -10.09
C GLU A 62 5.34 -1.84 -8.60
N MET A 63 5.67 -0.61 -8.23
CA MET A 63 5.49 -0.15 -6.85
C MET A 63 4.01 0.06 -6.50
N LEU A 64 3.17 0.46 -7.45
CA LEU A 64 1.75 0.70 -7.23
C LEU A 64 0.91 -0.58 -7.43
N PHE A 65 0.99 -1.22 -8.61
CA PHE A 65 0.17 -2.39 -8.97
C PHE A 65 0.83 -3.71 -8.57
N GLY A 66 2.17 -3.79 -8.59
CA GLY A 66 2.90 -4.98 -8.15
C GLY A 66 2.91 -5.13 -6.64
N PHE A 67 3.62 -4.24 -5.95
CA PHE A 67 3.82 -4.32 -4.50
C PHE A 67 2.62 -3.83 -3.69
N SER A 68 2.28 -2.54 -3.81
CA SER A 68 1.27 -1.93 -2.92
C SER A 68 -0.11 -2.57 -3.07
N MET A 69 -0.52 -2.87 -4.31
CA MET A 69 -1.78 -3.53 -4.60
C MET A 69 -1.81 -4.97 -4.05
N ALA A 70 -0.72 -5.73 -4.12
CA ALA A 70 -0.64 -7.06 -3.51
C ALA A 70 -0.96 -7.02 -2.02
N ILE A 71 -0.37 -6.05 -1.30
CA ILE A 71 -0.62 -5.92 0.15
C ILE A 71 -2.07 -5.50 0.43
N VAL A 72 -2.62 -4.56 -0.33
CA VAL A 72 -4.03 -4.16 -0.23
C VAL A 72 -4.94 -5.36 -0.47
N VAL A 73 -4.69 -6.14 -1.51
CA VAL A 73 -5.47 -7.35 -1.83
C VAL A 73 -5.38 -8.38 -0.71
N GLY A 74 -4.16 -8.69 -0.24
CA GLY A 74 -3.96 -9.60 0.89
C GLY A 74 -4.71 -9.17 2.14
N PHE A 75 -4.68 -7.86 2.44
CA PHE A 75 -5.42 -7.27 3.55
C PHE A 75 -6.94 -7.39 3.36
N VAL A 76 -7.49 -6.97 2.22
CA VAL A 76 -8.93 -6.92 1.99
C VAL A 76 -9.54 -8.32 1.90
N LEU A 77 -8.89 -9.27 1.21
CA LEU A 77 -9.33 -10.67 1.15
C LEU A 77 -9.33 -11.35 2.54
N THR A 78 -8.48 -10.88 3.46
CA THR A 78 -8.48 -11.37 4.85
C THR A 78 -9.54 -10.67 5.69
N ALA A 79 -9.64 -9.35 5.57
CA ALA A 79 -10.53 -8.54 6.39
C ALA A 79 -12.01 -8.77 6.06
N VAL A 80 -12.35 -9.07 4.80
CA VAL A 80 -13.73 -9.31 4.36
C VAL A 80 -14.41 -10.44 5.13
N GLN A 81 -13.66 -11.48 5.52
CA GLN A 81 -14.17 -12.55 6.37
C GLN A 81 -14.67 -12.02 7.73
N ASN A 82 -13.90 -11.13 8.36
CA ASN A 82 -14.28 -10.54 9.64
C ASN A 82 -15.45 -9.54 9.53
N TRP A 83 -15.55 -8.85 8.38
CA TRP A 83 -16.62 -7.88 8.15
C TRP A 83 -17.96 -8.51 7.84
N THR A 84 -17.94 -9.72 7.26
CA THR A 84 -19.12 -10.36 6.70
C THR A 84 -19.55 -11.62 7.45
N GLY A 85 -18.66 -12.23 8.23
CA GLY A 85 -18.88 -13.54 8.83
C GLY A 85 -18.87 -14.70 7.80
N ILE A 86 -18.57 -14.41 6.53
CA ILE A 86 -18.49 -15.40 5.45
C ILE A 86 -17.05 -15.84 5.26
N ASN A 87 -16.83 -17.14 5.01
CA ASN A 87 -15.49 -17.70 4.77
C ASN A 87 -14.69 -16.88 3.74
N GLY A 88 -13.44 -16.56 4.09
CA GLY A 88 -12.50 -15.87 3.22
C GLY A 88 -12.11 -16.69 1.99
N THR A 89 -11.48 -16.02 1.03
CA THR A 89 -10.92 -16.66 -0.16
C THR A 89 -9.71 -17.51 0.21
N LYS A 90 -9.69 -18.78 -0.22
CA LYS A 90 -8.66 -19.76 0.13
C LYS A 90 -8.47 -20.83 -0.95
N HIS A 91 -7.46 -21.69 -0.79
CA HIS A 91 -7.16 -22.86 -1.61
C HIS A 91 -6.97 -22.48 -3.10
N TYR A 92 -7.58 -23.20 -4.04
CA TYR A 92 -7.40 -22.97 -5.49
C TYR A 92 -7.83 -21.59 -5.95
N THR A 93 -8.87 -21.02 -5.36
CA THR A 93 -9.31 -19.65 -5.68
C THR A 93 -8.23 -18.63 -5.29
N LEU A 94 -7.64 -18.78 -4.10
CA LEU A 94 -6.54 -17.91 -3.67
C LEU A 94 -5.28 -18.13 -4.50
N LEU A 95 -4.97 -19.39 -4.85
CA LEU A 95 -3.85 -19.72 -5.74
C LEU A 95 -4.03 -19.08 -7.12
N ALA A 96 -5.24 -19.15 -7.71
CA ALA A 96 -5.52 -18.52 -8.99
C ALA A 96 -5.31 -17.00 -8.95
N ILE A 97 -5.83 -16.33 -7.91
CA ILE A 97 -5.63 -14.88 -7.74
C ILE A 97 -4.14 -14.55 -7.57
N PHE A 98 -3.41 -15.36 -6.79
CA PHE A 98 -1.97 -15.19 -6.60
C PHE A 98 -1.19 -15.37 -7.92
N THR A 99 -1.54 -16.38 -8.72
CA THR A 99 -0.93 -16.62 -10.02
C THR A 99 -1.21 -15.47 -11.00
N LEU A 100 -2.45 -14.96 -11.02
CA LEU A 100 -2.81 -13.79 -11.83
C LEU A 100 -2.05 -12.52 -11.42
N TRP A 101 -1.73 -12.37 -10.12
CA TRP A 101 -0.86 -11.30 -9.65
C TRP A 101 0.59 -11.52 -10.08
N LEU A 102 1.13 -12.74 -9.97
CA LEU A 102 2.53 -13.03 -10.25
C LEU A 102 2.86 -12.96 -11.74
N ALA A 103 1.96 -13.42 -12.60
CA ALA A 103 2.20 -13.55 -14.03
C ALA A 103 2.63 -12.24 -14.71
N PRO A 104 1.99 -11.07 -14.51
CA PRO A 104 2.44 -9.80 -15.09
C PRO A 104 3.86 -9.41 -14.67
N ARG A 105 4.26 -9.72 -13.44
CA ARG A 105 5.63 -9.45 -12.93
C ARG A 105 6.69 -10.16 -13.74
N ILE A 106 6.40 -11.39 -14.17
CA ILE A 106 7.28 -12.19 -15.02
C ILE A 106 7.18 -11.73 -16.49
N LEU A 107 5.96 -11.54 -16.99
CA LEU A 107 5.72 -11.19 -18.40
C LEU A 107 6.36 -9.87 -18.81
N LEU A 108 6.48 -8.89 -17.91
CA LEU A 108 7.14 -7.61 -18.20
C LEU A 108 8.65 -7.76 -18.48
N TRP A 109 9.28 -8.88 -18.08
CA TRP A 109 10.67 -9.24 -18.39
C TRP A 109 10.81 -10.17 -19.58
N THR A 110 9.75 -10.34 -20.36
CA THR A 110 9.72 -11.19 -21.56
C THR A 110 9.19 -10.39 -22.74
N PRO A 111 9.34 -10.87 -23.99
CA PRO A 111 8.75 -10.21 -25.17
C PRO A 111 7.23 -10.43 -25.28
N ALA A 112 6.55 -10.67 -24.18
CA ALA A 112 5.10 -10.87 -24.17
C ALA A 112 4.35 -9.60 -24.62
N PRO A 113 3.24 -9.74 -25.36
CA PRO A 113 2.44 -8.59 -25.76
C PRO A 113 1.85 -7.85 -24.55
N LEU A 114 1.99 -6.52 -24.51
CA LEU A 114 1.50 -5.72 -23.37
C LEU A 114 -0.01 -5.83 -23.15
N TRP A 115 -0.81 -6.08 -24.21
CA TRP A 115 -2.25 -6.32 -24.06
C TRP A 115 -2.54 -7.57 -23.23
N LEU A 116 -1.74 -8.62 -23.38
CA LEU A 116 -1.89 -9.86 -22.60
C LEU A 116 -1.54 -9.59 -21.13
N THR A 117 -0.42 -8.91 -20.88
CA THR A 117 0.03 -8.57 -19.53
C THR A 117 -1.00 -7.70 -18.79
N SER A 118 -1.49 -6.65 -19.46
CA SER A 118 -2.51 -5.75 -18.88
C SER A 118 -3.85 -6.46 -18.64
N SER A 119 -4.25 -7.39 -19.52
CA SER A 119 -5.49 -8.16 -19.35
C SER A 119 -5.41 -9.14 -18.17
N ILE A 120 -4.28 -9.80 -17.98
CA ILE A 120 -4.06 -10.71 -16.83
C ILE A 120 -4.10 -9.91 -15.53
N GLU A 121 -3.50 -8.73 -15.50
CA GLU A 121 -3.53 -7.87 -14.31
C GLU A 121 -4.92 -7.30 -14.03
N ALA A 122 -5.65 -6.91 -15.06
CA ALA A 122 -7.06 -6.52 -14.94
C ALA A 122 -7.93 -7.67 -14.43
N LEU A 123 -7.69 -8.90 -14.90
CA LEU A 123 -8.38 -10.10 -14.41
C LEU A 123 -8.08 -10.39 -12.94
N PHE A 124 -6.84 -10.19 -12.50
CA PHE A 124 -6.47 -10.25 -11.09
C PHE A 124 -7.34 -9.30 -10.24
N LEU A 125 -7.40 -8.02 -10.62
CA LEU A 125 -8.17 -7.00 -9.89
C LEU A 125 -9.68 -7.27 -9.94
N LEU A 126 -10.19 -7.71 -11.09
CA LEU A 126 -11.60 -8.07 -11.28
C LEU A 126 -11.99 -9.25 -10.38
N PHE A 127 -11.14 -10.27 -10.30
CA PHE A 127 -11.39 -11.43 -9.46
C PHE A 127 -11.43 -11.04 -7.98
N VAL A 128 -10.53 -10.16 -7.55
CA VAL A 128 -10.54 -9.59 -6.18
C VAL A 128 -11.82 -8.79 -5.92
N ALA A 129 -12.20 -7.91 -6.85
CA ALA A 129 -13.44 -7.12 -6.75
C ALA A 129 -14.68 -8.02 -6.61
N TYR A 130 -14.74 -9.11 -7.37
CA TYR A 130 -15.80 -10.11 -7.28
C TYR A 130 -15.81 -10.82 -5.92
N GLU A 131 -14.68 -11.35 -5.47
CA GLU A 131 -14.54 -12.09 -4.20
C GLU A 131 -14.93 -11.24 -2.98
N VAL A 132 -14.56 -9.97 -3.00
CA VAL A 132 -14.94 -9.01 -1.95
C VAL A 132 -16.40 -8.61 -2.10
N GLY A 133 -16.81 -8.23 -3.31
CA GLY A 133 -18.15 -7.72 -3.59
C GLY A 133 -19.25 -8.69 -3.26
N ILE A 134 -19.12 -9.97 -3.67
CA ILE A 134 -20.14 -10.99 -3.43
C ILE A 134 -20.34 -11.26 -1.93
N ARG A 135 -19.27 -11.26 -1.12
CA ARG A 135 -19.35 -11.46 0.34
C ARG A 135 -19.99 -10.26 1.03
N VAL A 136 -19.59 -9.05 0.66
CA VAL A 136 -20.16 -7.81 1.20
C VAL A 136 -21.63 -7.71 0.86
N TYR A 137 -22.02 -8.04 -0.38
CA TYR A 137 -23.41 -8.04 -0.83
C TYR A 137 -24.26 -9.05 -0.05
N ARG A 138 -23.81 -10.33 0.05
CA ARG A 138 -24.52 -11.39 0.79
C ARG A 138 -24.70 -11.10 2.27
N ALA A 139 -23.70 -10.46 2.89
CA ALA A 139 -23.74 -10.06 4.30
C ALA A 139 -24.47 -8.73 4.53
N LYS A 140 -24.96 -8.06 3.47
CA LYS A 140 -25.53 -6.69 3.53
C LYS A 140 -24.60 -5.68 4.20
N GLY A 141 -23.28 -5.89 4.08
CA GLY A 141 -22.24 -5.08 4.72
C GLY A 141 -21.91 -3.81 3.94
N TRP A 142 -22.90 -3.04 3.51
CA TRP A 142 -22.82 -1.90 2.56
C TRP A 142 -21.69 -0.92 2.83
N ARG A 143 -21.33 -0.77 4.10
CA ARG A 143 -20.23 0.11 4.54
C ARG A 143 -18.87 -0.25 3.93
N ASN A 144 -18.67 -1.49 3.51
CA ASN A 144 -17.43 -1.98 2.91
C ASN A 144 -17.55 -2.19 1.38
N LEU A 145 -18.71 -1.88 0.79
CA LEU A 145 -18.92 -2.03 -0.65
C LEU A 145 -18.06 -1.06 -1.46
N PHE A 146 -17.58 0.03 -0.85
CA PHE A 146 -16.72 1.02 -1.52
C PHE A 146 -15.41 0.42 -2.09
N PHE A 147 -14.96 -0.73 -1.60
CA PHE A 147 -13.81 -1.41 -2.19
C PHE A 147 -14.05 -1.87 -3.62
N VAL A 148 -15.28 -2.21 -3.98
CA VAL A 148 -15.59 -2.66 -5.36
C VAL A 148 -15.32 -1.54 -6.38
N PRO A 149 -15.92 -0.35 -6.30
CA PRO A 149 -15.60 0.72 -7.20
C PRO A 149 -14.12 1.15 -7.15
N LEU A 150 -13.44 1.05 -6.01
CA LEU A 150 -12.00 1.32 -5.94
C LEU A 150 -11.20 0.33 -6.81
N PHE A 151 -11.49 -0.97 -6.76
CA PHE A 151 -10.84 -1.95 -7.64
C PHE A 151 -11.21 -1.75 -9.11
N LEU A 152 -12.46 -1.38 -9.43
CA LEU A 152 -12.85 -1.06 -10.81
C LEU A 152 -12.08 0.16 -11.36
N LEU A 153 -11.89 1.20 -10.56
CA LEU A 153 -11.03 2.34 -10.91
C LEU A 153 -9.57 1.92 -11.12
N ALA A 154 -9.06 1.00 -10.29
CA ALA A 154 -7.72 0.46 -10.47
C ALA A 154 -7.58 -0.36 -11.77
N ILE A 155 -8.60 -1.11 -12.19
CA ILE A 155 -8.65 -1.79 -13.50
C ILE A 155 -8.55 -0.78 -14.65
N PHE A 156 -9.35 0.29 -14.57
CA PHE A 156 -9.28 1.35 -15.58
C PHE A 156 -7.89 2.00 -15.62
N ALA A 157 -7.32 2.35 -14.45
CA ALA A 157 -5.99 2.93 -14.35
C ALA A 157 -4.89 1.97 -14.86
N ASN A 158 -5.04 0.66 -14.65
CA ASN A 158 -4.15 -0.36 -15.21
C ASN A 158 -4.14 -0.29 -16.74
N PHE A 159 -5.30 -0.39 -17.39
CA PHE A 159 -5.38 -0.29 -18.86
C PHE A 159 -4.86 1.06 -19.37
N ALA A 160 -5.22 2.17 -18.71
CA ALA A 160 -4.71 3.49 -19.06
C ALA A 160 -3.18 3.56 -18.94
N SER A 161 -2.60 2.98 -17.87
CA SER A 161 -1.15 2.92 -17.68
C SER A 161 -0.44 2.19 -18.84
N TYR A 162 -0.91 1.01 -19.23
CA TYR A 162 -0.33 0.29 -20.37
C TYR A 162 -0.55 1.01 -21.73
N ALA A 163 -1.68 1.70 -21.91
CA ALA A 163 -1.94 2.49 -23.10
C ALA A 163 -0.92 3.63 -23.27
N THR A 164 -0.50 4.25 -22.16
CA THR A 164 0.51 5.34 -22.18
C THR A 164 1.89 4.87 -22.64
N VAL A 165 2.27 3.61 -22.44
CA VAL A 165 3.53 3.04 -22.98
C VAL A 165 3.57 3.13 -24.51
N LYS A 166 2.41 2.97 -25.18
CA LYS A 166 2.26 3.07 -26.63
C LYS A 166 1.97 4.49 -27.11
N GLY A 167 2.01 5.49 -26.23
CA GLY A 167 1.66 6.87 -26.56
C GLY A 167 0.19 7.06 -26.96
N MET A 168 -0.71 6.18 -26.53
CA MET A 168 -2.13 6.25 -26.88
C MET A 168 -2.86 7.30 -26.05
N PRO A 169 -3.53 8.30 -26.68
CA PRO A 169 -4.32 9.28 -25.95
C PRO A 169 -5.55 8.59 -25.27
N PRO A 170 -6.24 9.25 -24.33
CA PRO A 170 -6.08 10.67 -23.98
C PRO A 170 -5.14 10.94 -22.78
N PHE A 171 -4.59 9.91 -22.12
CA PHE A 171 -3.88 10.09 -20.86
C PHE A 171 -2.36 10.05 -21.04
N THR A 172 -1.65 10.77 -20.17
CA THR A 172 -0.20 10.65 -19.98
C THR A 172 0.11 9.70 -18.84
N SER A 173 1.31 9.08 -18.85
CA SER A 173 1.76 8.23 -17.74
C SER A 173 1.74 9.00 -16.41
N SER A 174 2.17 10.25 -16.42
CA SER A 174 2.18 11.10 -15.22
C SER A 174 0.78 11.29 -14.63
N ALA A 175 -0.24 11.53 -15.47
CA ALA A 175 -1.63 11.69 -15.00
C ALA A 175 -2.16 10.41 -14.33
N VAL A 176 -1.92 9.25 -14.95
CA VAL A 176 -2.34 7.96 -14.41
C VAL A 176 -1.61 7.65 -13.10
N TRP A 177 -0.30 7.90 -13.03
CA TRP A 177 0.47 7.69 -11.81
C TRP A 177 0.02 8.59 -10.68
N GLN A 178 -0.22 9.88 -10.95
CA GLN A 178 -0.75 10.79 -9.96
C GLN A 178 -2.14 10.36 -9.47
N ALA A 179 -3.04 9.98 -10.39
CA ALA A 179 -4.35 9.47 -10.02
C ALA A 179 -4.23 8.23 -9.09
N MET A 180 -3.35 7.29 -9.38
CA MET A 180 -3.12 6.12 -8.53
C MET A 180 -2.51 6.49 -7.18
N LEU A 181 -1.63 7.47 -7.11
CA LEU A 181 -1.12 8.00 -5.83
C LEU A 181 -2.25 8.60 -4.99
N TRP A 182 -3.18 9.37 -5.59
CA TRP A 182 -4.36 9.90 -4.89
C TRP A 182 -5.32 8.79 -4.46
N TRP A 183 -5.47 7.74 -5.29
CA TRP A 183 -6.24 6.55 -4.94
C TRP A 183 -5.69 5.89 -3.66
N PHE A 184 -4.37 5.67 -3.59
CA PHE A 184 -3.74 5.15 -2.37
C PHE A 184 -3.82 6.13 -1.20
N THR A 185 -3.66 7.44 -1.44
CA THR A 185 -3.79 8.46 -0.40
C THR A 185 -5.17 8.43 0.24
N LEU A 186 -6.23 8.35 -0.58
CA LEU A 186 -7.61 8.24 -0.11
C LEU A 186 -7.82 6.94 0.69
N LEU A 187 -7.34 5.81 0.16
CA LEU A 187 -7.42 4.52 0.86
C LEU A 187 -6.74 4.57 2.23
N LEU A 188 -5.52 5.11 2.30
CA LEU A 188 -4.77 5.24 3.55
C LEU A 188 -5.43 6.23 4.52
N SER A 189 -5.98 7.33 4.02
CA SER A 189 -6.71 8.29 4.86
C SER A 189 -7.95 7.64 5.49
N VAL A 190 -8.77 6.94 4.69
CA VAL A 190 -9.99 6.27 5.17
C VAL A 190 -9.64 5.11 6.12
N MET A 191 -8.71 4.25 5.73
CA MET A 191 -8.35 3.07 6.54
C MET A 191 -7.53 3.45 7.77
N GLY A 192 -6.57 4.37 7.64
CA GLY A 192 -5.77 4.89 8.76
C GLY A 192 -6.65 5.50 9.85
N GLY A 193 -7.65 6.30 9.45
CA GLY A 193 -8.60 6.88 10.39
C GLY A 193 -9.50 5.89 11.13
N ARG A 194 -9.68 4.68 10.58
CA ARG A 194 -10.41 3.61 11.28
C ARG A 194 -9.50 2.80 12.20
N VAL A 195 -8.30 2.51 11.74
CA VAL A 195 -7.39 1.50 12.28
C VAL A 195 -6.44 2.09 13.33
N ILE A 196 -5.82 3.25 13.05
CA ILE A 196 -4.80 3.83 13.92
C ILE A 196 -5.38 4.21 15.29
N PRO A 197 -6.48 5.01 15.39
CA PRO A 197 -7.04 5.35 16.69
C PRO A 197 -7.58 4.13 17.46
N PHE A 198 -8.06 3.10 16.75
CA PHE A 198 -8.51 1.86 17.37
C PHE A 198 -7.35 1.09 18.04
N PHE A 199 -6.23 0.91 17.33
CA PHE A 199 -5.08 0.19 17.89
C PHE A 199 -4.40 0.98 19.00
N THR A 200 -4.33 2.29 18.88
CA THR A 200 -3.77 3.17 19.89
C THR A 200 -4.58 3.09 21.19
N ALA A 201 -5.89 3.29 21.09
CA ALA A 201 -6.80 3.22 22.24
C ALA A 201 -6.72 1.84 22.95
N ARG A 202 -6.74 0.76 22.16
CA ARG A 202 -6.68 -0.61 22.69
C ARG A 202 -5.36 -0.96 23.36
N ARG A 203 -4.22 -0.43 22.83
CA ARG A 203 -2.90 -0.73 23.42
C ARG A 203 -2.65 0.02 24.73
N PHE A 204 -3.09 1.28 24.80
CA PHE A 204 -2.83 2.17 25.93
C PHE A 204 -4.03 2.35 26.86
N ASN A 205 -5.09 1.56 26.64
CA ASN A 205 -6.28 1.49 27.51
C ASN A 205 -6.95 2.83 27.75
N PHE A 206 -7.18 3.62 26.68
CA PHE A 206 -7.95 4.83 26.76
C PHE A 206 -9.12 4.83 25.75
N GLU A 207 -10.05 5.77 25.90
CA GLU A 207 -11.18 5.87 25.01
C GLU A 207 -10.75 6.26 23.58
N LYS A 208 -11.26 5.51 22.59
CA LYS A 208 -10.98 5.79 21.17
C LYS A 208 -11.47 7.18 20.81
N ALA A 209 -10.64 7.96 20.11
CA ALA A 209 -11.04 9.23 19.54
C ALA A 209 -12.28 9.09 18.64
N GLN A 210 -13.35 9.79 19.00
CA GLN A 210 -14.58 9.77 18.21
C GLN A 210 -14.37 10.43 16.85
N PRO A 211 -14.89 9.83 15.75
CA PRO A 211 -14.82 10.43 14.44
C PRO A 211 -15.61 11.72 14.39
N LEU A 212 -15.06 12.75 13.76
CA LEU A 212 -15.76 13.97 13.44
C LEU A 212 -16.09 13.97 11.94
N LEU A 213 -17.36 13.79 11.58
CA LEU A 213 -17.77 13.65 10.18
C LEU A 213 -17.34 14.82 9.32
N TRP A 214 -17.47 16.07 9.83
CA TRP A 214 -17.03 17.25 9.08
C TRP A 214 -15.51 17.23 8.79
N LEU A 215 -14.69 16.80 9.76
CA LEU A 215 -13.23 16.71 9.59
C LEU A 215 -12.85 15.55 8.65
N ASP A 216 -13.59 14.44 8.71
CA ASP A 216 -13.43 13.33 7.76
C ASP A 216 -13.74 13.78 6.33
N TRP A 217 -14.79 14.59 6.12
CA TRP A 217 -15.09 15.16 4.80
C TRP A 217 -14.01 16.16 4.34
N LEU A 218 -13.59 17.10 5.20
CA LEU A 218 -12.53 18.07 4.88
C LEU A 218 -11.18 17.38 4.58
N SER A 219 -10.92 16.24 5.21
CA SER A 219 -9.70 15.46 4.98
C SER A 219 -9.73 14.62 3.68
N ASN A 220 -10.91 14.15 3.25
CA ASN A 220 -11.00 13.16 2.16
C ASN A 220 -11.52 13.76 0.85
N LEU A 221 -12.45 14.72 0.88
CA LEU A 221 -13.02 15.31 -0.34
C LEU A 221 -11.96 16.00 -1.23
N PRO A 222 -11.00 16.78 -0.69
CA PRO A 222 -9.93 17.33 -1.52
C PRO A 222 -9.07 16.27 -2.18
N LEU A 223 -8.87 15.09 -1.55
CA LEU A 223 -8.13 13.98 -2.16
C LEU A 223 -8.88 13.39 -3.37
N VAL A 224 -10.21 13.29 -3.28
CA VAL A 224 -11.05 12.90 -4.42
C VAL A 224 -10.97 13.94 -5.54
N MET A 225 -10.98 15.23 -5.19
CA MET A 225 -10.81 16.30 -6.18
C MET A 225 -9.44 16.21 -6.86
N LEU A 226 -8.37 16.02 -6.11
CA LEU A 226 -7.01 15.83 -6.65
C LEU A 226 -6.90 14.61 -7.57
N PHE A 227 -7.60 13.51 -7.23
CA PHE A 227 -7.71 12.35 -8.11
C PHE A 227 -8.33 12.72 -9.46
N VAL A 228 -9.47 13.40 -9.45
CA VAL A 228 -10.15 13.82 -10.68
C VAL A 228 -9.31 14.81 -11.46
N LEU A 229 -8.74 15.82 -10.79
CA LEU A 229 -7.92 16.87 -11.42
C LEU A 229 -6.64 16.34 -12.06
N SER A 230 -6.15 15.15 -11.67
CA SER A 230 -4.99 14.51 -12.31
C SER A 230 -5.16 14.32 -13.82
N PHE A 231 -6.42 14.28 -14.30
CA PHE A 231 -6.77 14.16 -15.71
C PHE A 231 -7.02 15.52 -16.42
N PHE A 232 -6.90 16.62 -15.68
CA PHE A 232 -7.13 18.00 -16.15
C PHE A 232 -5.91 18.86 -15.81
N PRO A 233 -4.81 18.79 -16.58
CA PRO A 233 -3.51 19.35 -16.19
C PRO A 233 -3.53 20.86 -15.97
N VAL A 234 -4.31 21.62 -16.72
CA VAL A 234 -4.43 23.08 -16.55
C VAL A 234 -5.07 23.41 -15.21
N THR A 235 -6.22 22.82 -14.92
CA THR A 235 -6.92 23.04 -13.64
C THR A 235 -6.14 22.46 -12.46
N PHE A 236 -5.41 21.38 -12.66
CA PHE A 236 -4.51 20.83 -11.63
C PHE A 236 -3.36 21.79 -11.31
N ALA A 237 -2.81 22.48 -12.31
CA ALA A 237 -1.75 23.47 -12.09
C ALA A 237 -2.24 24.66 -11.22
N GLU A 238 -3.51 25.05 -11.38
CA GLU A 238 -4.12 26.15 -10.61
C GLU A 238 -4.57 25.74 -9.21
N LEU A 239 -5.27 24.62 -9.09
CA LEU A 239 -5.96 24.20 -7.86
C LEU A 239 -5.22 23.12 -7.07
N GLY A 240 -4.24 22.44 -7.65
CA GLY A 240 -3.57 21.30 -7.04
C GLY A 240 -2.84 21.66 -5.75
N GLN A 241 -2.03 22.74 -5.76
CA GLN A 241 -1.28 23.18 -4.58
C GLN A 241 -2.20 23.61 -3.43
N PRO A 242 -3.18 24.53 -3.61
CA PRO A 242 -4.08 24.92 -2.52
C PRO A 242 -4.90 23.74 -1.98
N LEU A 243 -5.33 22.79 -2.84
CA LEU A 243 -6.04 21.60 -2.38
C LEU A 243 -5.13 20.66 -1.57
N MET A 244 -3.87 20.48 -1.99
CA MET A 244 -2.89 19.68 -1.23
C MET A 244 -2.62 20.31 0.14
N LEU A 245 -2.40 21.62 0.20
CA LEU A 245 -2.17 22.32 1.47
C LEU A 245 -3.37 22.19 2.40
N PHE A 246 -4.57 22.44 1.89
CA PHE A 246 -5.81 22.33 2.67
C PHE A 246 -6.02 20.89 3.18
N ALA A 247 -5.92 19.89 2.31
CA ALA A 247 -6.03 18.48 2.68
C ALA A 247 -4.98 18.09 3.72
N GLY A 248 -3.75 18.54 3.54
CA GLY A 248 -2.63 18.24 4.45
C GLY A 248 -2.87 18.80 5.85
N VAL A 249 -3.34 20.05 5.96
CA VAL A 249 -3.69 20.65 7.25
C VAL A 249 -4.86 19.90 7.91
N ALA A 250 -5.93 19.59 7.17
CA ALA A 250 -7.07 18.82 7.69
C ALA A 250 -6.63 17.42 8.18
N GLN A 251 -5.78 16.72 7.42
CA GLN A 251 -5.20 15.43 7.81
C GLN A 251 -4.32 15.54 9.06
N LEU A 252 -3.54 16.60 9.19
CA LEU A 252 -2.69 16.84 10.36
C LEU A 252 -3.53 17.08 11.63
N VAL A 253 -4.57 17.92 11.54
CA VAL A 253 -5.52 18.15 12.65
C VAL A 253 -6.19 16.83 13.07
N ARG A 254 -6.62 16.02 12.09
CA ARG A 254 -7.19 14.69 12.33
C ARG A 254 -6.21 13.74 13.03
N PHE A 255 -4.96 13.72 12.58
CA PHE A 255 -3.87 12.91 13.14
C PHE A 255 -3.55 13.27 14.60
N LEU A 256 -3.45 14.58 14.92
CA LEU A 256 -3.14 15.02 16.29
C LEU A 256 -4.18 14.56 17.31
N ARG A 257 -5.45 14.41 16.92
CA ARG A 257 -6.52 13.88 17.77
C ARG A 257 -6.32 12.43 18.20
N TRP A 258 -5.47 11.67 17.51
CA TRP A 258 -5.16 10.28 17.85
C TRP A 258 -4.08 10.12 18.89
N LYS A 259 -3.56 11.23 19.45
CA LYS A 259 -2.58 11.28 20.56
C LYS A 259 -1.27 10.53 20.21
N PRO A 260 -0.58 10.88 19.09
CA PRO A 260 0.63 10.19 18.65
C PRO A 260 1.75 10.14 19.70
N TRP A 261 1.87 11.19 20.53
CA TRP A 261 2.88 11.31 21.58
C TRP A 261 2.82 10.23 22.68
N LEU A 262 1.66 9.58 22.84
CA LEU A 262 1.50 8.48 23.81
C LEU A 262 2.03 7.14 23.31
N THR A 263 2.46 7.05 22.05
CA THR A 263 2.69 5.76 21.39
C THR A 263 4.14 5.31 21.35
N LEU A 264 5.09 6.16 21.73
CA LEU A 264 6.53 5.98 21.54
C LEU A 264 7.09 4.70 22.20
N SER A 265 6.46 4.21 23.27
CA SER A 265 6.88 2.99 23.96
C SER A 265 6.53 1.68 23.23
N GLU A 266 5.67 1.73 22.19
CA GLU A 266 5.20 0.52 21.50
C GLU A 266 5.48 0.59 20.00
N PRO A 267 6.48 -0.19 19.49
CA PRO A 267 6.88 -0.14 18.08
C PRO A 267 5.75 -0.38 17.07
N LEU A 268 4.87 -1.34 17.33
CA LEU A 268 3.73 -1.64 16.45
C LEU A 268 2.62 -0.58 16.48
N VAL A 269 2.77 0.47 17.28
CA VAL A 269 1.82 1.59 17.34
C VAL A 269 2.48 2.88 16.88
N TRP A 270 3.67 3.25 17.42
CA TRP A 270 4.34 4.47 16.96
C TRP A 270 4.67 4.42 15.46
N SER A 271 4.98 3.24 14.92
CA SER A 271 5.24 3.09 13.48
C SER A 271 4.03 3.47 12.62
N LEU A 272 2.80 3.14 13.03
CA LEU A 272 1.59 3.56 12.35
C LEU A 272 1.44 5.08 12.36
N HIS A 273 1.76 5.72 13.48
CA HIS A 273 1.69 7.18 13.62
C HIS A 273 2.79 7.88 12.82
N ALA A 274 4.03 7.42 12.90
CA ALA A 274 5.15 7.99 12.16
C ALA A 274 4.92 7.88 10.64
N ALA A 275 4.46 6.72 10.18
CA ALA A 275 4.13 6.51 8.78
C ALA A 275 2.95 7.40 8.33
N TYR A 276 1.87 7.44 9.10
CA TYR A 276 0.73 8.29 8.75
C TYR A 276 1.10 9.78 8.72
N LEU A 277 1.98 10.25 9.60
CA LEU A 277 2.46 11.63 9.62
C LEU A 277 3.12 12.04 8.29
N CYS A 278 3.78 11.12 7.60
CA CYS A 278 4.35 11.40 6.28
C CYS A 278 3.29 11.80 5.23
N LEU A 279 2.03 11.38 5.40
CA LEU A 279 0.93 11.76 4.49
C LEU A 279 0.61 13.27 4.59
N PRO A 280 0.18 13.82 5.73
CA PRO A 280 -0.08 15.26 5.83
C PRO A 280 1.17 16.10 5.55
N LEU A 281 2.37 15.67 5.97
CA LEU A 281 3.60 16.41 5.68
C LEU A 281 3.90 16.47 4.18
N SER A 282 3.77 15.35 3.45
CA SER A 282 3.93 15.35 2.00
C SER A 282 2.95 16.31 1.31
N LEU A 283 1.69 16.32 1.75
CA LEU A 283 0.66 17.21 1.20
C LEU A 283 0.96 18.69 1.49
N ILE A 284 1.28 19.02 2.74
CA ILE A 284 1.60 20.39 3.15
C ILE A 284 2.83 20.90 2.39
N LEU A 285 3.91 20.14 2.37
CA LEU A 285 5.15 20.55 1.71
C LEU A 285 4.96 20.72 0.20
N ARG A 286 4.25 19.79 -0.46
CA ARG A 286 3.95 19.90 -1.91
C ARG A 286 3.00 21.05 -2.22
N GLY A 287 2.08 21.35 -1.32
CA GLY A 287 1.14 22.48 -1.46
C GLY A 287 1.76 23.84 -1.14
N SER A 288 2.87 23.89 -0.40
CA SER A 288 3.52 25.13 0.03
C SER A 288 4.75 25.50 -0.81
N TRP A 289 5.38 24.53 -1.48
CA TRP A 289 6.59 24.73 -2.24
C TRP A 289 6.31 24.88 -3.73
N ASP A 290 6.50 26.09 -4.25
CA ASP A 290 6.40 26.34 -5.69
C ASP A 290 7.72 25.99 -6.42
N ASN A 291 8.05 24.71 -6.38
CA ASN A 291 9.24 24.17 -7.01
C ASN A 291 8.92 22.73 -7.51
N ALA A 292 8.96 22.56 -8.83
CA ALA A 292 8.65 21.29 -9.48
C ALA A 292 9.61 20.16 -9.05
N PHE A 293 10.90 20.45 -8.88
CA PHE A 293 11.88 19.47 -8.41
C PHE A 293 11.58 19.00 -6.98
N ALA A 294 11.29 19.95 -6.08
CA ALA A 294 10.92 19.62 -4.71
C ALA A 294 9.60 18.84 -4.66
N SER A 295 8.57 19.30 -5.36
CA SER A 295 7.26 18.62 -5.40
C SER A 295 7.38 17.18 -5.92
N HIS A 296 8.19 16.94 -6.95
CA HIS A 296 8.45 15.60 -7.49
C HIS A 296 9.15 14.68 -6.47
N ASN A 297 10.15 15.18 -5.75
CA ASN A 297 10.85 14.39 -4.75
C ASN A 297 10.00 14.14 -3.50
N LEU A 298 9.16 15.08 -3.10
CA LEU A 298 8.22 14.94 -1.98
C LEU A 298 7.11 13.88 -2.19
N ILE A 299 6.86 13.44 -3.44
CA ILE A 299 6.02 12.26 -3.71
C ILE A 299 6.55 11.03 -2.95
N HIS A 300 7.87 10.90 -2.81
CA HIS A 300 8.47 9.77 -2.11
C HIS A 300 8.32 9.84 -0.59
N LEU A 301 8.13 11.03 -0.01
CA LEU A 301 7.74 11.13 1.41
C LEU A 301 6.38 10.45 1.65
N PHE A 302 5.44 10.58 0.70
CA PHE A 302 4.19 9.82 0.73
C PHE A 302 4.40 8.34 0.38
N ALA A 303 5.00 8.04 -0.77
CA ALA A 303 5.07 6.67 -1.31
C ALA A 303 5.90 5.72 -0.42
N ILE A 304 7.04 6.18 0.11
CA ILE A 304 7.90 5.39 0.99
C ILE A 304 7.43 5.52 2.44
N GLY A 305 7.28 6.75 2.93
CA GLY A 305 7.00 7.03 4.33
C GLY A 305 5.58 6.65 4.74
N ALA A 306 4.58 7.22 4.06
CA ALA A 306 3.19 6.94 4.40
C ALA A 306 2.74 5.57 3.89
N LEU A 307 2.80 5.31 2.59
CA LEU A 307 2.28 4.07 2.00
C LEU A 307 3.14 2.87 2.42
N GLY A 308 4.45 2.90 2.16
CA GLY A 308 5.37 1.83 2.53
C GLY A 308 5.43 1.59 4.03
N GLY A 309 5.52 2.68 4.84
CA GLY A 309 5.58 2.60 6.30
C GLY A 309 4.30 2.05 6.92
N LEU A 310 3.11 2.49 6.48
CA LEU A 310 1.83 1.93 6.93
C LEU A 310 1.65 0.48 6.51
N ILE A 311 2.04 0.13 5.29
CA ILE A 311 2.07 -1.25 4.83
C ILE A 311 2.91 -2.09 5.79
N LEU A 312 4.17 -1.72 6.02
CA LEU A 312 5.09 -2.49 6.87
C LEU A 312 4.56 -2.67 8.30
N ALA A 313 4.04 -1.60 8.90
CA ALA A 313 3.45 -1.65 10.25
C ALA A 313 2.22 -2.56 10.30
N MET A 314 1.35 -2.49 9.27
CA MET A 314 0.13 -3.29 9.21
C MET A 314 0.42 -4.76 8.95
N ILE A 315 1.31 -5.10 8.00
CA ILE A 315 1.61 -6.50 7.70
C ILE A 315 2.28 -7.21 8.89
N ALA A 316 3.16 -6.53 9.62
CA ALA A 316 3.76 -7.07 10.85
C ALA A 316 2.68 -7.36 11.91
N ARG A 317 1.79 -6.42 12.15
CA ARG A 317 0.72 -6.55 13.14
C ARG A 317 -0.31 -7.61 12.76
N VAL A 318 -0.78 -7.60 11.52
CA VAL A 318 -1.78 -8.54 10.99
C VAL A 318 -1.23 -9.97 11.01
N THR A 319 0.03 -10.15 10.62
CA THR A 319 0.68 -11.47 10.67
C THR A 319 0.69 -12.03 12.08
N MET A 320 1.07 -11.24 13.10
CA MET A 320 1.03 -11.72 14.49
C MET A 320 -0.38 -12.17 14.90
N GLY A 321 -1.39 -11.30 14.69
CA GLY A 321 -2.76 -11.57 15.11
C GLY A 321 -3.39 -12.77 14.39
N HIS A 322 -3.21 -12.87 13.08
CA HIS A 322 -3.82 -13.93 12.26
C HIS A 322 -3.05 -15.26 12.27
N THR A 323 -1.81 -15.29 12.81
CA THR A 323 -1.07 -16.54 13.03
C THR A 323 -1.17 -17.07 14.47
N GLY A 324 -2.08 -16.51 15.27
CA GLY A 324 -2.35 -16.98 16.64
C GLY A 324 -1.32 -16.55 17.68
N ARG A 325 -0.52 -15.52 17.38
CA ARG A 325 0.56 -15.03 18.27
C ARG A 325 0.14 -13.79 19.05
N MET A 326 0.73 -13.57 20.21
CA MET A 326 0.52 -12.35 20.98
C MET A 326 1.15 -11.16 20.25
N ILE A 327 0.33 -10.18 19.84
CA ILE A 327 0.72 -9.08 18.95
C ILE A 327 1.96 -8.32 19.49
N TYR A 328 1.99 -8.01 20.79
CA TYR A 328 3.04 -7.20 21.41
C TYR A 328 4.22 -8.02 22.00
N LYS A 329 4.24 -9.35 21.79
CA LYS A 329 5.34 -10.25 22.17
C LYS A 329 6.05 -10.83 20.94
N GLY A 330 5.87 -10.22 19.78
CA GLY A 330 6.50 -10.63 18.54
C GLY A 330 7.93 -10.13 18.35
N PRO A 331 8.51 -10.38 17.18
CA PRO A 331 9.83 -9.86 16.82
C PRO A 331 9.86 -8.33 16.88
N ASN A 332 10.94 -7.77 17.45
CA ASN A 332 11.13 -6.33 17.44
C ASN A 332 11.41 -5.81 16.03
N MET A 333 10.54 -4.94 15.54
CA MET A 333 10.60 -4.35 14.20
C MET A 333 11.00 -2.86 14.22
N SER A 334 11.45 -2.32 15.36
CA SER A 334 11.78 -0.89 15.51
C SER A 334 12.79 -0.43 14.45
N ILE A 335 13.84 -1.23 14.20
CA ILE A 335 14.85 -0.92 13.18
C ILE A 335 14.21 -0.86 11.77
N ALA A 336 13.36 -1.82 11.44
CA ALA A 336 12.69 -1.84 10.14
C ALA A 336 11.75 -0.64 9.96
N PHE A 337 11.02 -0.27 11.01
CA PHE A 337 10.14 0.91 10.99
C PHE A 337 10.94 2.22 10.91
N ALA A 338 12.04 2.34 11.63
CA ALA A 338 12.93 3.50 11.53
C ALA A 338 13.60 3.56 10.14
N ALA A 339 14.00 2.41 9.59
CA ALA A 339 14.63 2.33 8.27
C ALA A 339 13.67 2.81 7.15
N VAL A 340 12.39 2.40 7.15
CA VAL A 340 11.45 2.87 6.11
C VAL A 340 11.18 4.38 6.21
N ILE A 341 11.13 4.95 7.41
CA ILE A 341 11.03 6.40 7.59
C ILE A 341 12.32 7.10 7.14
N GLY A 342 13.50 6.57 7.53
CA GLY A 342 14.79 7.04 7.05
C GLY A 342 14.92 7.00 5.52
N ALA A 343 14.42 5.93 4.88
CA ALA A 343 14.35 5.82 3.44
C ALA A 343 13.51 6.94 2.79
N ALA A 344 12.36 7.24 3.38
CA ALA A 344 11.49 8.33 2.92
C ALA A 344 12.18 9.70 3.02
N LEU A 345 12.85 9.97 4.15
CA LEU A 345 13.57 11.22 4.36
C LEU A 345 14.77 11.35 3.41
N ALA A 346 15.56 10.29 3.24
CA ALA A 346 16.69 10.26 2.33
C ALA A 346 16.22 10.53 0.87
N ARG A 347 15.19 9.82 0.39
CA ARG A 347 14.70 9.93 -0.99
C ARG A 347 13.98 11.25 -1.27
N SER A 348 13.42 11.91 -0.27
CA SER A 348 12.73 13.19 -0.43
C SER A 348 13.60 14.36 -0.02
N LEU A 349 13.79 14.57 1.28
CA LEU A 349 14.49 15.73 1.81
C LEU A 349 16.00 15.68 1.52
N GLY A 350 16.63 14.51 1.61
CA GLY A 350 18.06 14.37 1.28
C GLY A 350 18.35 14.85 -0.14
N VAL A 351 17.58 14.38 -1.12
CA VAL A 351 17.73 14.80 -2.53
C VAL A 351 17.42 16.29 -2.73
N ILE A 352 16.46 16.85 -2.00
CA ILE A 352 16.07 18.27 -2.15
C ILE A 352 17.14 19.20 -1.57
N PHE A 353 17.68 18.89 -0.39
CA PHE A 353 18.64 19.77 0.29
C PHE A 353 20.08 19.54 -0.15
N ASP A 354 20.39 18.40 -0.73
CA ASP A 354 21.72 18.07 -1.25
C ASP A 354 21.62 17.38 -2.62
N PRO A 355 21.18 18.12 -3.67
CA PRO A 355 21.02 17.58 -5.02
C PRO A 355 22.33 17.17 -5.68
N SER A 356 23.48 17.68 -5.22
CA SER A 356 24.82 17.30 -5.71
C SER A 356 25.15 15.82 -5.42
N HIS A 357 24.62 15.27 -4.35
CA HIS A 357 24.79 13.87 -3.96
C HIS A 357 23.49 13.04 -4.15
N MET A 358 22.67 13.41 -5.13
CA MET A 358 21.36 12.77 -5.37
C MET A 358 21.45 11.23 -5.47
N LEU A 359 22.46 10.70 -6.18
CA LEU A 359 22.64 9.25 -6.32
C LEU A 359 22.87 8.57 -4.95
N LEU A 360 23.71 9.17 -4.11
CA LEU A 360 23.96 8.67 -2.75
C LEU A 360 22.67 8.60 -1.93
N TRP A 361 21.82 9.63 -2.01
CA TRP A 361 20.53 9.66 -1.29
C TRP A 361 19.54 8.63 -1.83
N ILE A 362 19.54 8.38 -3.14
CA ILE A 362 18.73 7.32 -3.77
C ILE A 362 19.20 5.94 -3.29
N ASP A 363 20.51 5.70 -3.28
CA ASP A 363 21.09 4.42 -2.85
C ASP A 363 20.84 4.15 -1.37
N LEU A 364 21.05 5.16 -0.54
CA LEU A 364 20.75 5.07 0.90
C LEU A 364 19.26 4.74 1.14
N SER A 365 18.38 5.43 0.42
CA SER A 365 16.95 5.16 0.50
C SER A 365 16.61 3.72 0.10
N ALA A 366 17.17 3.24 -0.99
CA ALA A 366 16.96 1.88 -1.47
C ALA A 366 17.51 0.84 -0.48
N ALA A 367 18.70 1.05 0.05
CA ALA A 367 19.29 0.17 1.07
C ALA A 367 18.42 0.09 2.34
N LEU A 368 17.93 1.23 2.81
CA LEU A 368 17.02 1.28 3.98
C LEU A 368 15.67 0.63 3.71
N TRP A 369 15.10 0.77 2.49
CA TRP A 369 13.90 0.08 2.07
C TRP A 369 14.09 -1.43 2.03
N ILE A 370 15.18 -1.90 1.40
CA ILE A 370 15.54 -3.32 1.32
C ILE A 370 15.75 -3.91 2.71
N LEU A 371 16.42 -3.18 3.60
CA LEU A 371 16.58 -3.56 5.00
C LEU A 371 15.21 -3.71 5.69
N ALA A 372 14.32 -2.74 5.53
CA ALA A 372 13.02 -2.71 6.21
C ALA A 372 12.14 -3.90 5.81
N PHE A 373 11.92 -4.10 4.51
CA PHE A 373 11.10 -5.22 4.00
C PHE A 373 11.82 -6.56 4.08
N GLY A 374 13.14 -6.60 3.91
CA GLY A 374 13.96 -7.79 4.11
C GLY A 374 13.89 -8.31 5.56
N MET A 375 13.90 -7.42 6.56
CA MET A 375 13.67 -7.79 7.96
C MET A 375 12.28 -8.37 8.18
N PHE A 376 11.24 -7.84 7.50
CA PHE A 376 9.90 -8.44 7.59
C PHE A 376 9.90 -9.85 7.01
N VAL A 377 10.43 -10.05 5.82
CA VAL A 377 10.52 -11.38 5.18
C VAL A 377 11.28 -12.36 6.07
N TRP A 378 12.42 -11.95 6.60
CA TRP A 378 13.23 -12.79 7.48
C TRP A 378 12.51 -13.20 8.76
N ARG A 379 11.86 -12.24 9.43
CA ARG A 379 11.25 -12.49 10.75
C ARG A 379 9.85 -13.10 10.70
N PHE A 380 9.08 -12.81 9.65
CA PHE A 380 7.68 -13.22 9.54
C PHE A 380 7.42 -14.25 8.44
N GLY A 381 8.35 -14.45 7.50
CA GLY A 381 8.14 -15.35 6.36
C GLY A 381 7.72 -16.76 6.79
N MET A 382 8.44 -17.38 7.75
CA MET A 382 8.09 -18.68 8.26
C MET A 382 6.73 -18.72 8.99
N MET A 383 6.31 -17.62 9.60
CA MET A 383 4.98 -17.55 10.25
C MET A 383 3.85 -17.54 9.21
N LEU A 384 4.09 -16.97 8.05
CA LEU A 384 3.13 -16.93 6.93
C LEU A 384 3.00 -18.29 6.22
N MET A 385 4.06 -19.10 6.26
CA MET A 385 4.11 -20.44 5.63
C MET A 385 3.61 -21.56 6.56
N LYS A 386 3.54 -21.34 7.88
CA LYS A 386 3.16 -22.37 8.86
C LYS A 386 1.73 -22.18 9.35
N PRO A 387 1.05 -23.25 9.81
CA PRO A 387 -0.24 -23.15 10.49
C PRO A 387 -0.20 -22.23 11.72
N ARG A 388 -1.36 -21.83 12.20
CA ARG A 388 -1.50 -21.05 13.44
C ARG A 388 -0.98 -21.84 14.63
N VAL A 389 -0.29 -21.13 15.54
CA VAL A 389 0.31 -21.76 16.75
C VAL A 389 -0.72 -22.09 17.82
N ASP A 390 -1.89 -21.44 17.79
CA ASP A 390 -2.99 -21.68 18.74
C ASP A 390 -3.95 -22.80 18.33
N GLY A 391 -3.67 -23.49 17.21
CA GLY A 391 -4.47 -24.61 16.71
C GLY A 391 -5.85 -24.25 16.16
N HIS A 392 -6.18 -22.94 16.08
CA HIS A 392 -7.40 -22.47 15.41
C HIS A 392 -7.25 -22.44 13.89
N PRO A 393 -8.39 -22.52 13.13
CA PRO A 393 -8.35 -22.31 11.68
C PRO A 393 -7.87 -20.90 11.29
N GLY A 394 -7.12 -20.76 10.14
CA GLY A 394 -6.66 -19.47 9.65
C GLY A 394 -5.26 -19.43 9.06
#